data_f570c6d5249c6a49ef2eafd1cddaeb9e
#
_entry.id   f570c6d5249c6a49ef2eafd1cddaeb9e
#
_cell.length_a   1.000
_cell.length_b   1.000
_cell.length_c   1.000
_cell.angle_alpha   90.00
_cell.angle_beta   90.00
_cell.angle_gamma   90.00
#
_symmetry.space_group_name_H-M   'P 1'
#
loop_
_entity.id
_entity.type
_entity.pdbx_description
1 polymer ?
#
loop_
_entity_poly.entity_id
_entity_poly.type
_entity_poly.pdbx_seq_one_letter_code
_entity_poly.pdbx_strand_id
1 'polypeptide(L)'
;MEEGDRLMAFWLFKSEPDVFGWDDLVAKDKAGEEWDGVRNYQARNFMRAMKTGDLGLFYHSNIGKEAVGIVQVIAEAHPDSTADDPKWECVDIMAVKPLPRPVSLDQAKQEPALKDMVLVTNSRLSVQPVKDDEWAAIMKLAGL
;
A
#
# COMPACT_ATOMS: atom_id res chain seq x y z
N MET A 1 13.04 9.91 -22.92
CA MET A 1 11.73 9.71 -22.33
C MET A 1 11.42 10.86 -21.44
N GLU A 2 10.25 11.37 -21.59
CA GLU A 2 9.82 12.41 -20.66
C GLU A 2 9.35 11.78 -19.37
N GLU A 3 9.11 12.62 -18.38
CA GLU A 3 8.53 12.14 -17.15
C GLU A 3 7.15 11.55 -17.39
N GLY A 4 6.47 11.90 -18.48
CA GLY A 4 5.23 11.25 -18.88
C GLY A 4 5.43 9.77 -19.16
N ASP A 5 6.68 9.37 -19.36
CA ASP A 5 7.03 7.98 -19.59
C ASP A 5 7.34 7.22 -18.31
N ARG A 6 7.27 7.89 -17.16
CA ARG A 6 7.42 7.19 -15.90
C ARG A 6 6.30 6.18 -15.77
N LEU A 7 6.69 4.92 -15.66
CA LEU A 7 5.71 3.87 -15.43
C LEU A 7 5.11 4.04 -14.03
N MET A 8 3.84 3.65 -13.91
CA MET A 8 3.17 3.64 -12.63
C MET A 8 3.94 2.75 -11.66
N ALA A 9 4.17 3.25 -10.47
CA ALA A 9 4.79 2.45 -9.41
C ALA A 9 3.71 1.81 -8.55
N PHE A 10 4.08 0.71 -7.91
CA PHE A 10 3.17 -0.04 -7.06
C PHE A 10 3.69 -0.09 -5.64
N TRP A 11 2.77 -0.08 -4.70
CA TRP A 11 3.06 0.02 -3.28
C TRP A 11 2.16 -0.92 -2.48
N LEU A 12 2.47 -1.09 -1.21
CA LEU A 12 1.63 -1.85 -0.28
C LEU A 12 1.55 -1.06 1.03
N PHE A 13 0.33 -0.94 1.54
CA PHE A 13 0.03 -0.22 2.78
C PHE A 13 -0.56 -1.21 3.77
N LYS A 14 0.07 -1.34 4.93
CA LYS A 14 -0.44 -2.22 6.00
C LYS A 14 -1.29 -1.44 6.96
N SER A 15 -2.42 -2.01 7.35
CA SER A 15 -3.30 -1.45 8.36
C SER A 15 -3.87 -2.57 9.22
N GLU A 16 -4.03 -2.30 10.51
CA GLU A 16 -4.72 -3.23 11.40
C GLU A 16 -6.22 -3.07 11.20
N PRO A 17 -6.94 -4.13 10.81
CA PRO A 17 -8.35 -3.98 10.39
C PRO A 17 -9.29 -3.55 11.50
N ASP A 18 -8.94 -3.79 12.77
CA ASP A 18 -9.74 -3.34 13.91
C ASP A 18 -9.50 -1.86 14.25
N VAL A 19 -8.45 -1.25 13.67
CA VAL A 19 -8.18 0.19 13.82
C VAL A 19 -8.68 0.94 12.60
N PHE A 20 -8.29 0.50 11.40
CA PHE A 20 -8.75 1.10 10.14
C PHE A 20 -8.69 0.03 9.06
N GLY A 21 -9.84 -0.54 8.71
CA GLY A 21 -9.92 -1.62 7.74
C GLY A 21 -10.32 -1.14 6.35
N TRP A 22 -10.41 -2.09 5.44
CA TRP A 22 -10.77 -1.83 4.04
C TRP A 22 -12.12 -1.11 3.93
N ASP A 23 -13.11 -1.55 4.70
CA ASP A 23 -14.45 -0.94 4.65
C ASP A 23 -14.43 0.51 5.13
N ASP A 24 -13.54 0.82 6.08
CA ASP A 24 -13.37 2.20 6.55
C ASP A 24 -12.83 3.09 5.43
N LEU A 25 -11.89 2.57 4.64
CA LEU A 25 -11.36 3.33 3.52
C LEU A 25 -12.39 3.49 2.41
N VAL A 26 -13.15 2.43 2.11
CA VAL A 26 -14.24 2.48 1.12
C VAL A 26 -15.25 3.56 1.51
N ALA A 27 -15.57 3.68 2.78
CA ALA A 27 -16.51 4.68 3.28
C ALA A 27 -16.04 6.12 3.08
N LYS A 28 -14.71 6.34 2.97
CA LYS A 28 -14.16 7.66 2.67
C LYS A 28 -14.34 8.08 1.22
N ASP A 29 -14.65 7.12 0.35
CA ASP A 29 -14.89 7.36 -1.07
C ASP A 29 -13.73 8.15 -1.70
N LYS A 30 -14.03 9.11 -2.56
CA LYS A 30 -13.02 9.87 -3.30
C LYS A 30 -12.22 10.84 -2.43
N ALA A 31 -12.73 11.19 -1.26
CA ALA A 31 -11.97 12.00 -0.31
C ALA A 31 -10.74 11.26 0.20
N GLY A 32 -10.82 9.94 0.30
CA GLY A 32 -9.73 9.11 0.74
C GLY A 32 -9.34 9.35 2.18
N GLU A 33 -8.16 8.88 2.52
CA GLU A 33 -7.63 8.95 3.86
C GLU A 33 -6.18 9.39 3.84
N GLU A 34 -5.83 10.32 4.71
CA GLU A 34 -4.44 10.66 4.98
C GLU A 34 -3.80 9.45 5.67
N TRP A 35 -2.69 8.95 5.11
CA TRP A 35 -2.02 7.76 5.67
C TRP A 35 -1.08 8.17 6.79
N ASP A 36 -1.65 8.71 7.85
CA ASP A 36 -0.95 9.32 8.96
C ASP A 36 -0.39 8.30 9.95
N GLY A 37 0.36 8.80 10.91
CA GLY A 37 0.81 8.00 12.04
C GLY A 37 2.03 7.14 11.77
N VAL A 38 2.59 7.17 10.56
CA VAL A 38 3.77 6.38 10.23
C VAL A 38 5.00 7.05 10.83
N ARG A 39 5.72 6.34 11.70
CA ARG A 39 6.89 6.87 12.42
C ARG A 39 8.12 6.02 12.14
N ASN A 40 8.29 5.62 10.89
CA ASN A 40 9.44 4.87 10.40
C ASN A 40 10.03 5.63 9.22
N TYR A 41 11.33 5.92 9.27
CA TYR A 41 11.97 6.72 8.24
C TYR A 41 11.94 6.07 6.87
N GLN A 42 12.11 4.76 6.80
CA GLN A 42 12.10 4.05 5.53
C GLN A 42 10.71 4.09 4.89
N ALA A 43 9.66 3.85 5.69
CA ALA A 43 8.28 3.93 5.20
C ALA A 43 7.96 5.34 4.73
N ARG A 44 8.36 6.36 5.51
CA ARG A 44 8.18 7.77 5.10
C ARG A 44 8.86 8.06 3.78
N ASN A 45 10.09 7.57 3.61
CA ASN A 45 10.84 7.82 2.39
C ASN A 45 10.18 7.16 1.18
N PHE A 46 9.55 6.00 1.36
CA PHE A 46 8.75 5.41 0.29
C PHE A 46 7.55 6.30 -0.05
N MET A 47 6.86 6.82 0.96
CA MET A 47 5.74 7.74 0.69
C MET A 47 6.20 9.00 -0.04
N ARG A 48 7.39 9.52 0.26
CA ARG A 48 7.96 10.66 -0.47
C ARG A 48 8.23 10.35 -1.93
N ALA A 49 8.46 9.09 -2.28
CA ALA A 49 8.70 8.68 -3.65
C ALA A 49 7.43 8.44 -4.46
N MET A 50 6.28 8.38 -3.80
CA MET A 50 5.01 8.09 -4.47
C MET A 50 4.54 9.28 -5.30
N LYS A 51 3.82 8.96 -6.37
CA LYS A 51 3.21 9.96 -7.26
C LYS A 51 1.72 9.75 -7.32
N THR A 52 0.99 10.84 -7.48
CA THR A 52 -0.46 10.77 -7.71
C THR A 52 -0.74 9.84 -8.88
N GLY A 53 -1.67 8.91 -8.70
CA GLY A 53 -2.02 7.90 -9.69
C GLY A 53 -1.35 6.56 -9.47
N ASP A 54 -0.30 6.48 -8.65
CA ASP A 54 0.29 5.19 -8.29
C ASP A 54 -0.76 4.32 -7.61
N LEU A 55 -0.66 3.00 -7.83
CA LEU A 55 -1.57 2.03 -7.22
C LEU A 55 -0.87 1.31 -6.07
N GLY A 56 -1.66 0.79 -5.16
CA GLY A 56 -1.14 0.02 -4.04
C GLY A 56 -2.09 -1.07 -3.61
N LEU A 57 -1.59 -1.95 -2.77
CA LEU A 57 -2.37 -2.99 -2.12
C LEU A 57 -2.71 -2.52 -0.71
N PHE A 58 -3.96 -2.70 -0.31
CA PHE A 58 -4.38 -2.51 1.08
C PHE A 58 -4.28 -3.86 1.77
N TYR A 59 -3.41 -3.94 2.76
CA TYR A 59 -3.09 -5.20 3.43
C TYR A 59 -3.54 -5.14 4.89
N HIS A 60 -4.37 -6.08 5.30
CA HIS A 60 -4.76 -6.23 6.70
C HIS A 60 -3.64 -6.94 7.44
N SER A 61 -2.94 -6.21 8.31
CA SER A 61 -1.89 -6.76 9.15
C SER A 61 -2.48 -7.26 10.47
N ASN A 62 -1.72 -8.08 11.17
CA ASN A 62 -2.08 -8.62 12.48
C ASN A 62 -3.25 -9.59 12.43
N ILE A 63 -4.45 -9.14 12.08
CA ILE A 63 -5.64 -9.98 11.94
C ILE A 63 -5.91 -10.19 10.46
N GLY A 64 -6.04 -11.43 10.03
CA GLY A 64 -6.27 -11.81 8.64
C GLY A 64 -4.99 -11.99 7.85
N LYS A 65 -4.06 -11.07 7.93
CA LYS A 65 -2.76 -11.10 7.22
C LYS A 65 -2.94 -11.39 5.74
N GLU A 66 -3.65 -10.49 5.06
CA GLU A 66 -3.97 -10.67 3.64
C GLU A 66 -4.17 -9.32 2.96
N ALA A 67 -3.81 -9.26 1.68
CA ALA A 67 -4.14 -8.13 0.82
C ALA A 67 -5.61 -8.26 0.42
N VAL A 68 -6.38 -7.18 0.57
CA VAL A 68 -7.83 -7.24 0.39
C VAL A 68 -8.35 -6.28 -0.68
N GLY A 69 -7.56 -5.28 -1.08
CA GLY A 69 -8.06 -4.31 -2.05
C GLY A 69 -6.94 -3.53 -2.73
N ILE A 70 -7.33 -2.78 -3.75
CA ILE A 70 -6.44 -1.90 -4.51
C ILE A 70 -6.77 -0.46 -4.13
N VAL A 71 -5.73 0.31 -3.86
CA VAL A 71 -5.82 1.73 -3.55
C VAL A 71 -5.08 2.56 -4.59
N GLN A 72 -5.35 3.86 -4.61
CA GLN A 72 -4.67 4.80 -5.49
C GLN A 72 -4.18 5.98 -4.67
N VAL A 73 -2.95 6.43 -4.94
CA VAL A 73 -2.40 7.64 -4.33
C VAL A 73 -3.09 8.84 -4.98
N ILE A 74 -3.72 9.68 -4.16
CA ILE A 74 -4.46 10.86 -4.61
C ILE A 74 -3.81 12.17 -4.18
N ALA A 75 -2.87 12.14 -3.24
CA ALA A 75 -2.07 13.30 -2.87
C ALA A 75 -0.66 12.85 -2.55
N GLU A 76 0.33 13.56 -3.10
CA GLU A 76 1.73 13.27 -2.86
C GLU A 76 2.15 13.73 -1.47
N ALA A 77 3.35 13.35 -1.03
CA ALA A 77 3.79 13.55 0.33
C ALA A 77 3.60 14.99 0.81
N HIS A 78 3.01 15.13 1.97
CA HIS A 78 2.75 16.40 2.65
C HIS A 78 2.93 16.17 4.16
N PRO A 79 3.03 17.25 4.95
CA PRO A 79 3.17 17.06 6.40
C PRO A 79 2.03 16.23 6.97
N ASP A 80 2.39 15.28 7.84
CA ASP A 80 1.44 14.44 8.55
C ASP A 80 0.71 15.31 9.58
N SER A 81 -0.61 15.42 9.46
CA SER A 81 -1.42 16.30 10.30
C SER A 81 -1.41 15.89 11.78
N THR A 82 -1.01 14.64 12.07
CA THR A 82 -0.98 14.12 13.44
C THR A 82 0.39 14.28 14.09
N ALA A 83 1.40 14.77 13.36
CA ALA A 83 2.75 14.92 13.86
C ALA A 83 3.07 16.37 14.14
N ASP A 84 3.79 16.63 15.24
CA ASP A 84 4.29 17.97 15.56
C ASP A 84 5.51 18.32 14.71
N ASP A 85 6.31 17.32 14.35
CA ASP A 85 7.56 17.52 13.62
C ASP A 85 7.30 17.41 12.12
N PRO A 86 7.59 18.47 11.33
CA PRO A 86 7.33 18.45 9.88
C PRO A 86 8.17 17.45 9.09
N LYS A 87 9.15 16.80 9.71
CA LYS A 87 9.89 15.73 9.04
C LYS A 87 9.02 14.52 8.73
N TRP A 88 7.90 14.37 9.43
CA TRP A 88 6.95 13.28 9.19
C TRP A 88 5.98 13.72 8.12
N GLU A 89 6.01 13.00 7.02
CA GLU A 89 5.15 13.24 5.88
C GLU A 89 4.42 11.96 5.50
N CYS A 90 3.29 12.13 4.86
CA CYS A 90 2.47 11.01 4.41
C CYS A 90 1.75 11.37 3.12
N VAL A 91 1.15 10.37 2.49
CA VAL A 91 0.35 10.54 1.28
C VAL A 91 -1.13 10.34 1.63
N ASP A 92 -2.01 10.71 0.70
CA ASP A 92 -3.42 10.37 0.81
C ASP A 92 -3.73 9.29 -0.22
N ILE A 93 -4.57 8.34 0.18
CA ILE A 93 -4.98 7.23 -0.70
C ILE A 93 -6.50 7.08 -0.69
N MET A 94 -7.04 6.51 -1.77
CA MET A 94 -8.45 6.15 -1.83
C MET A 94 -8.60 4.70 -2.27
N ALA A 95 -9.72 4.08 -1.89
CA ALA A 95 -10.03 2.74 -2.36
C ALA A 95 -10.42 2.77 -3.83
N VAL A 96 -9.88 1.82 -4.61
CA VAL A 96 -10.25 1.66 -6.03
C VAL A 96 -11.24 0.51 -6.17
N LYS A 97 -10.87 -0.69 -5.72
CA LYS A 97 -11.76 -1.85 -5.76
C LYS A 97 -11.21 -2.96 -4.85
N PRO A 98 -12.08 -3.83 -4.33
CA PRO A 98 -11.61 -4.99 -3.58
C PRO A 98 -10.95 -5.99 -4.52
N LEU A 99 -10.07 -6.82 -3.96
CA LEU A 99 -9.57 -7.97 -4.70
C LEU A 99 -10.69 -9.03 -4.76
N PRO A 100 -10.92 -9.67 -5.94
CA PRO A 100 -11.91 -10.75 -6.02
C PRO A 100 -11.66 -11.86 -5.00
N ARG A 101 -10.38 -12.19 -4.79
CA ARG A 101 -9.96 -13.11 -3.73
C ARG A 101 -8.84 -12.42 -2.95
N PRO A 102 -8.97 -12.31 -1.62
CA PRO A 102 -7.84 -11.81 -0.82
C PRO A 102 -6.62 -12.71 -1.03
N VAL A 103 -5.43 -12.10 -0.95
CA VAL A 103 -4.18 -12.83 -1.08
C VAL A 103 -3.48 -12.83 0.27
N SER A 104 -3.38 -14.00 0.89
CA SER A 104 -2.81 -14.13 2.23
C SER A 104 -1.29 -14.08 2.20
N LEU A 105 -0.71 -13.77 3.36
CA LEU A 105 0.74 -13.82 3.54
C LEU A 105 1.27 -15.24 3.25
N ASP A 106 0.53 -16.26 3.69
CA ASP A 106 0.94 -17.64 3.43
C ASP A 106 0.98 -17.95 1.94
N GLN A 107 -0.01 -17.48 1.17
CA GLN A 107 0.02 -17.64 -0.28
C GLN A 107 1.22 -16.92 -0.89
N ALA A 108 1.52 -15.73 -0.42
CA ALA A 108 2.66 -14.95 -0.92
C ALA A 108 3.98 -15.68 -0.63
N LYS A 109 4.12 -16.28 0.56
CA LYS A 109 5.32 -17.01 0.93
C LYS A 109 5.52 -18.28 0.09
N GLN A 110 4.44 -18.86 -0.41
CA GLN A 110 4.50 -20.08 -1.20
C GLN A 110 4.68 -19.82 -2.69
N GLU A 111 4.52 -18.58 -3.13
CA GLU A 111 4.62 -18.22 -4.54
C GLU A 111 6.07 -17.89 -4.88
N PRO A 112 6.74 -18.68 -5.75
CA PRO A 112 8.16 -18.42 -6.07
C PRO A 112 8.41 -17.03 -6.63
N ALA A 113 7.47 -16.46 -7.38
CA ALA A 113 7.62 -15.10 -7.94
C ALA A 113 7.66 -14.02 -6.86
N LEU A 114 7.21 -14.32 -5.64
CA LEU A 114 7.12 -13.37 -4.54
C LEU A 114 8.16 -13.60 -3.45
N LYS A 115 9.12 -14.49 -3.68
CA LYS A 115 10.09 -14.87 -2.63
C LYS A 115 10.89 -13.68 -2.10
N ASP A 116 11.15 -12.69 -2.93
CA ASP A 116 11.94 -11.50 -2.55
C ASP A 116 11.07 -10.28 -2.27
N MET A 117 9.74 -10.43 -2.30
CA MET A 117 8.82 -9.33 -2.03
C MET A 117 9.03 -8.83 -0.60
N VAL A 118 9.00 -7.51 -0.42
CA VAL A 118 9.24 -6.91 0.89
C VAL A 118 8.25 -7.43 1.93
N LEU A 119 7.00 -7.67 1.55
CA LEU A 119 6.00 -8.27 2.44
C LEU A 119 6.50 -9.58 3.04
N VAL A 120 7.22 -10.38 2.26
CA VAL A 120 7.72 -11.70 2.69
C VAL A 120 9.02 -11.55 3.47
N THR A 121 9.91 -10.65 3.06
CA THR A 121 11.27 -10.56 3.62
C THR A 121 11.40 -9.57 4.77
N ASN A 122 10.51 -8.58 4.88
CA ASN A 122 10.55 -7.57 5.93
C ASN A 122 9.15 -7.33 6.49
N SER A 123 8.77 -8.12 7.48
CA SER A 123 7.42 -8.11 8.05
C SER A 123 7.11 -6.84 8.85
N ARG A 124 8.12 -6.03 9.16
CA ARG A 124 7.92 -4.86 10.03
C ARG A 124 7.71 -3.57 9.27
N LEU A 125 7.96 -3.55 7.97
CA LEU A 125 7.84 -2.33 7.17
C LEU A 125 6.38 -2.15 6.73
N SER A 126 5.74 -1.09 7.20
CA SER A 126 4.30 -0.87 7.02
C SER A 126 3.92 -0.25 5.68
N VAL A 127 4.86 0.42 5.01
CA VAL A 127 4.67 0.97 3.67
C VAL A 127 5.84 0.48 2.84
N GLN A 128 5.53 -0.19 1.72
CA GLN A 128 6.53 -0.96 0.99
C GLN A 128 6.39 -0.76 -0.51
N PRO A 129 7.50 -0.83 -1.25
CA PRO A 129 7.42 -0.91 -2.71
C PRO A 129 7.03 -2.32 -3.14
N VAL A 130 6.36 -2.41 -4.29
CA VAL A 130 5.99 -3.67 -4.94
C VAL A 130 6.51 -3.59 -6.37
N LYS A 131 7.29 -4.58 -6.78
CA LYS A 131 7.82 -4.61 -8.15
C LYS A 131 6.73 -4.99 -9.13
N ASP A 132 6.91 -4.64 -10.41
CA ASP A 132 5.91 -4.90 -11.43
C ASP A 132 5.56 -6.39 -11.55
N ASP A 133 6.56 -7.26 -11.51
CA ASP A 133 6.33 -8.71 -11.58
C ASP A 133 5.66 -9.24 -10.33
N GLU A 134 5.96 -8.66 -9.17
CA GLU A 134 5.28 -9.01 -7.91
C GLU A 134 3.82 -8.58 -7.95
N TRP A 135 3.55 -7.39 -8.44
CA TRP A 135 2.18 -6.90 -8.62
C TRP A 135 1.39 -7.84 -9.52
N ALA A 136 1.98 -8.23 -10.67
CA ALA A 136 1.32 -9.14 -11.60
C ALA A 136 1.01 -10.48 -10.95
N ALA A 137 1.93 -11.02 -10.16
CA ALA A 137 1.73 -12.29 -9.46
C ALA A 137 0.59 -12.18 -8.44
N ILE A 138 0.55 -11.09 -7.67
CA ILE A 138 -0.54 -10.86 -6.71
C ILE A 138 -1.88 -10.74 -7.42
N MET A 139 -1.93 -10.00 -8.54
CA MET A 139 -3.17 -9.85 -9.30
C MET A 139 -3.67 -11.20 -9.79
N LYS A 140 -2.76 -12.06 -10.26
CA LYS A 140 -3.13 -13.41 -10.72
C LYS A 140 -3.69 -14.23 -9.56
N LEU A 141 -3.05 -14.22 -8.41
CA LEU A 141 -3.54 -14.93 -7.23
C LEU A 141 -4.91 -14.41 -6.81
N ALA A 142 -5.15 -13.13 -6.99
CA ALA A 142 -6.42 -12.48 -6.62
C ALA A 142 -7.54 -12.73 -7.62
N GLY A 143 -7.23 -13.30 -8.78
CA GLY A 143 -8.24 -13.58 -9.80
C GLY A 143 -8.43 -12.46 -10.81
N LEU A 144 -7.45 -11.61 -10.95
CA LEU A 144 -7.49 -10.50 -11.91
C LEU A 144 -6.62 -10.76 -13.14
#